data_eece402494872a173c2c358084143992
#
_entry.id   eece402494872a173c2c358084143992
#
_cell.length_a   1.000
_cell.length_b   1.000
_cell.length_c   1.000
_cell.angle_alpha   90.00
_cell.angle_beta   90.00
_cell.angle_gamma   90.00
#
_symmetry.space_group_name_H-M   'P 1'
#
loop_
_entity.id
_entity.type
_entity.pdbx_description
1 polymer ?
#
loop_
_entity_poly.entity_id
_entity_poly.type
_entity_poly.pdbx_seq_one_letter_code
_entity_poly.pdbx_strand_id
1 'polypeptide(L)'
;MAPAPGELTFVAPRGAKLPPRHLADLSPAERREAVSAIGEKPFRAKQLSQHYFARYTHDPAAWTDIPAAAREKLAAELLPELMSVVRHISCDDDTTRKTLWRLHDGKLVESVLMRYPDRVTMCISSQAGCGMNCPFCATGQAGLDRNLSTAEIVHQIVDGMRALRDGEVPGGPARLSNIVFMGMGEPLANYKRVVGAVRRLTDPEPDGLGLSQRGITVSTVGLVPAMLRFADEGFKCRLAVSLHAPDDELRDTLVPVNTRWKVREVLDAAWEYAEKSGRRVSIEYALIRDINDQAWRGDLLGRLLKGKRVHVNLIPLNPTPGSKWTASRPEDERAFVAAIAAHGVPVTVRDTRGQEIDGACGQLAAAER
;
A
#
# COMPACT_ATOMS: atom_id res chain seq x y z
N MET A 1 -8.32 -22.07 4.06
CA MET A 1 -7.16 -22.85 4.55
C MET A 1 -5.94 -21.97 4.39
N ALA A 2 -5.12 -21.81 5.41
CA ALA A 2 -3.82 -21.16 5.27
C ALA A 2 -2.95 -21.92 4.26
N PRO A 3 -2.16 -21.21 3.41
CA PRO A 3 -1.27 -21.86 2.44
C PRO A 3 -0.19 -22.67 3.15
N ALA A 4 0.32 -23.72 2.48
CA ALA A 4 1.45 -24.46 2.99
C ALA A 4 2.71 -23.55 3.07
N PRO A 5 3.65 -23.78 4.00
CA PRO A 5 4.86 -22.98 4.08
C PRO A 5 5.59 -22.92 2.74
N GLY A 6 5.91 -21.69 2.27
CA GLY A 6 6.57 -21.45 0.98
C GLY A 6 5.66 -21.50 -0.25
N GLU A 7 4.38 -21.83 -0.12
CA GLU A 7 3.43 -21.84 -1.22
C GLU A 7 3.06 -20.41 -1.65
N LEU A 8 3.24 -20.11 -2.94
CA LEU A 8 2.93 -18.81 -3.54
C LEU A 8 1.56 -18.84 -4.22
N THR A 9 0.71 -17.86 -3.90
CA THR A 9 -0.62 -17.71 -4.53
C THR A 9 -0.67 -16.40 -5.32
N PHE A 10 -0.60 -16.49 -6.65
CA PHE A 10 -0.70 -15.31 -7.54
C PHE A 10 -2.12 -15.02 -8.02
N VAL A 11 -3.00 -15.97 -7.92
CA VAL A 11 -4.38 -15.87 -8.41
C VAL A 11 -5.32 -16.10 -7.24
N ALA A 12 -6.29 -15.19 -7.08
CA ALA A 12 -7.30 -15.33 -6.06
C ALA A 12 -8.08 -16.66 -6.21
N PRO A 13 -8.56 -17.25 -5.11
CA PRO A 13 -9.39 -18.43 -5.13
C PRO A 13 -10.61 -18.28 -6.05
N ARG A 14 -11.05 -19.39 -6.65
CA ARG A 14 -12.28 -19.39 -7.46
C ARG A 14 -13.48 -19.00 -6.60
N GLY A 15 -14.36 -18.15 -7.15
CA GLY A 15 -15.56 -17.68 -6.44
C GLY A 15 -15.40 -16.34 -5.70
N ALA A 16 -14.24 -15.70 -5.79
CA ALA A 16 -14.09 -14.33 -5.32
C ALA A 16 -15.09 -13.42 -6.08
N LYS A 17 -15.96 -12.73 -5.33
CA LYS A 17 -16.94 -11.81 -5.92
C LYS A 17 -16.24 -10.51 -6.33
N LEU A 18 -16.49 -10.08 -7.55
CA LEU A 18 -16.04 -8.76 -7.99
C LEU A 18 -16.85 -7.67 -7.26
N PRO A 19 -16.20 -6.56 -6.86
CA PRO A 19 -16.93 -5.42 -6.31
C PRO A 19 -17.89 -4.82 -7.34
N PRO A 20 -18.94 -4.11 -6.91
CA PRO A 20 -19.76 -3.30 -7.78
C PRO A 20 -18.91 -2.32 -8.58
N ARG A 21 -19.38 -1.99 -9.79
CA ARG A 21 -18.71 -0.97 -10.62
C ARG A 21 -18.78 0.38 -9.92
N HIS A 22 -17.64 1.07 -9.84
CA HIS A 22 -17.59 2.35 -9.15
C HIS A 22 -16.87 3.40 -10.02
N LEU A 23 -17.21 4.67 -9.81
CA LEU A 23 -16.67 5.82 -10.55
C LEU A 23 -15.12 5.85 -10.55
N ALA A 24 -14.48 5.48 -9.44
CA ALA A 24 -13.02 5.48 -9.34
C ALA A 24 -12.34 4.34 -10.10
N ASP A 25 -13.08 3.29 -10.51
CA ASP A 25 -12.55 2.25 -11.41
C ASP A 25 -12.43 2.75 -12.86
N LEU A 26 -13.13 3.83 -13.21
CA LEU A 26 -13.32 4.31 -14.55
C LEU A 26 -12.39 5.48 -14.88
N SER A 27 -11.94 5.54 -16.12
CA SER A 27 -11.32 6.73 -16.70
C SER A 27 -12.36 7.85 -16.87
N PRO A 28 -11.95 9.12 -17.05
CA PRO A 28 -12.90 10.21 -17.29
C PRO A 28 -13.80 10.01 -18.52
N ALA A 29 -13.29 9.32 -19.56
CA ALA A 29 -14.09 8.98 -20.75
C ALA A 29 -15.15 7.92 -20.40
N GLU A 30 -14.75 6.83 -19.77
CA GLU A 30 -15.65 5.75 -19.35
C GLU A 30 -16.72 6.23 -18.35
N ARG A 31 -16.42 7.22 -17.50
CA ARG A 31 -17.41 7.85 -16.59
C ARG A 31 -18.51 8.54 -17.38
N ARG A 32 -18.15 9.30 -18.45
CA ARG A 32 -19.14 9.95 -19.31
C ARG A 32 -20.03 8.94 -20.03
N GLU A 33 -19.44 7.89 -20.54
CA GLU A 33 -20.16 6.79 -21.19
C GLU A 33 -21.13 6.11 -20.21
N ALA A 34 -20.66 5.81 -18.98
CA ALA A 34 -21.46 5.20 -17.93
C ALA A 34 -22.66 6.08 -17.53
N VAL A 35 -22.45 7.37 -17.37
CA VAL A 35 -23.52 8.35 -17.09
C VAL A 35 -24.53 8.41 -18.24
N SER A 36 -24.05 8.40 -19.49
CA SER A 36 -24.93 8.39 -20.67
C SER A 36 -25.75 7.10 -20.76
N ALA A 37 -25.14 5.96 -20.45
CA ALA A 37 -25.81 4.66 -20.50
C ALA A 37 -27.01 4.54 -19.55
N ILE A 38 -27.04 5.31 -18.46
CA ILE A 38 -28.17 5.39 -17.55
C ILE A 38 -29.16 6.53 -17.89
N GLY A 39 -29.01 7.16 -19.07
CA GLY A 39 -29.92 8.18 -19.56
C GLY A 39 -29.68 9.58 -18.97
N GLU A 40 -28.53 9.79 -18.31
CA GLU A 40 -28.14 11.09 -17.77
C GLU A 40 -27.19 11.84 -18.73
N LYS A 41 -27.14 13.18 -18.58
CA LYS A 41 -26.26 14.01 -19.43
C LYS A 41 -24.78 13.74 -19.10
N PRO A 42 -23.88 13.55 -20.09
CA PRO A 42 -22.46 13.18 -19.88
C PRO A 42 -21.70 14.09 -18.94
N PHE A 43 -22.02 15.39 -18.86
CA PHE A 43 -21.36 16.32 -17.95
C PHE A 43 -21.56 16.03 -16.46
N ARG A 44 -22.62 15.23 -16.11
CA ARG A 44 -22.86 14.76 -14.73
C ARG A 44 -21.68 13.94 -14.20
N ALA A 45 -20.92 13.27 -15.09
CA ALA A 45 -19.72 12.56 -14.72
C ALA A 45 -18.70 13.48 -14.03
N LYS A 46 -18.55 14.73 -14.52
CA LYS A 46 -17.66 15.71 -13.90
C LYS A 46 -18.19 16.18 -12.55
N GLN A 47 -19.50 16.37 -12.40
CA GLN A 47 -20.11 16.74 -11.12
C GLN A 47 -19.90 15.64 -10.07
N LEU A 48 -20.16 14.37 -10.43
CA LEU A 48 -19.87 13.25 -9.54
C LEU A 48 -18.40 13.15 -9.15
N SER A 49 -17.51 13.32 -10.12
CA SER A 49 -16.06 13.35 -9.87
C SER A 49 -15.68 14.48 -8.90
N GLN A 50 -16.29 15.66 -9.03
CA GLN A 50 -16.08 16.80 -8.13
C GLN A 50 -16.51 16.45 -6.68
N HIS A 51 -17.66 15.81 -6.52
CA HIS A 51 -18.12 15.39 -5.18
C HIS A 51 -17.19 14.33 -4.58
N TYR A 52 -16.83 13.31 -5.35
CA TYR A 52 -16.04 12.20 -4.83
C TYR A 52 -14.56 12.56 -4.60
N PHE A 53 -13.88 13.15 -5.61
CA PHE A 53 -12.43 13.38 -5.54
C PHE A 53 -12.02 14.73 -4.93
N ALA A 54 -12.85 15.77 -5.04
CA ALA A 54 -12.48 17.09 -4.53
C ALA A 54 -13.21 17.45 -3.23
N ARG A 55 -14.45 16.95 -3.04
CA ARG A 55 -15.23 17.19 -1.81
C ARG A 55 -15.26 15.99 -0.86
N TYR A 56 -14.68 14.86 -1.26
CA TYR A 56 -14.58 13.61 -0.48
C TYR A 56 -15.93 13.13 0.06
N THR A 57 -17.00 13.29 -0.71
CA THR A 57 -18.35 12.86 -0.34
C THR A 57 -18.97 11.98 -1.40
N HIS A 58 -19.65 10.92 -0.94
CA HIS A 58 -20.48 10.04 -1.75
C HIS A 58 -21.95 10.13 -1.36
N ASP A 59 -22.30 11.01 -0.40
CA ASP A 59 -23.69 11.23 0.04
C ASP A 59 -24.46 12.02 -1.01
N PRO A 60 -25.52 11.43 -1.64
CA PRO A 60 -26.34 12.11 -2.63
C PRO A 60 -27.05 13.37 -2.10
N ALA A 61 -27.32 13.45 -0.79
CA ALA A 61 -27.95 14.63 -0.18
C ALA A 61 -27.08 15.87 -0.29
N ALA A 62 -25.74 15.71 -0.30
CA ALA A 62 -24.79 16.81 -0.44
C ALA A 62 -24.59 17.31 -1.88
N TRP A 63 -25.17 16.66 -2.91
CA TRP A 63 -24.96 16.99 -4.32
C TRP A 63 -25.93 18.06 -4.84
N THR A 64 -25.83 19.26 -4.29
CA THR A 64 -26.79 20.35 -4.57
C THR A 64 -26.79 20.83 -6.03
N ASP A 65 -25.74 20.58 -6.80
CA ASP A 65 -25.58 20.90 -8.21
C ASP A 65 -26.11 19.79 -9.15
N ILE A 66 -26.64 18.68 -8.58
CA ILE A 66 -27.29 17.60 -9.32
C ILE A 66 -28.80 17.58 -8.96
N PRO A 67 -29.72 17.52 -9.96
CA PRO A 67 -31.15 17.43 -9.67
C PRO A 67 -31.50 16.23 -8.77
N ALA A 68 -32.39 16.43 -7.81
CA ALA A 68 -32.76 15.42 -6.83
C ALA A 68 -33.18 14.09 -7.49
N ALA A 69 -33.96 14.14 -8.58
CA ALA A 69 -34.40 12.95 -9.31
C ALA A 69 -33.28 12.11 -9.94
N ALA A 70 -32.09 12.71 -10.17
CA ALA A 70 -30.95 12.02 -10.76
C ALA A 70 -29.97 11.47 -9.70
N ARG A 71 -29.99 12.00 -8.48
CA ARG A 71 -28.98 11.69 -7.44
C ARG A 71 -28.97 10.23 -7.05
N GLU A 72 -30.12 9.66 -6.69
CA GLU A 72 -30.24 8.27 -6.26
C GLU A 72 -29.77 7.29 -7.36
N LYS A 73 -30.20 7.54 -8.60
CA LYS A 73 -29.79 6.72 -9.74
C LYS A 73 -28.29 6.77 -9.99
N LEU A 74 -27.71 7.96 -9.97
CA LEU A 74 -26.27 8.15 -10.15
C LEU A 74 -25.45 7.53 -9.01
N ALA A 75 -25.95 7.64 -7.76
CA ALA A 75 -25.32 7.02 -6.61
C ALA A 75 -25.33 5.49 -6.72
N ALA A 76 -26.47 4.90 -6.99
CA ALA A 76 -26.63 3.44 -7.08
C ALA A 76 -25.73 2.82 -8.18
N GLU A 77 -25.58 3.51 -9.32
CA GLU A 77 -24.86 2.97 -10.48
C GLU A 77 -23.34 3.27 -10.47
N LEU A 78 -22.92 4.39 -9.88
CA LEU A 78 -21.54 4.87 -10.01
C LEU A 78 -20.81 5.11 -8.69
N LEU A 79 -21.54 5.21 -7.58
CA LEU A 79 -20.99 5.37 -6.24
C LEU A 79 -21.62 4.40 -5.23
N PRO A 80 -21.77 3.10 -5.59
CA PRO A 80 -22.26 2.12 -4.63
C PRO A 80 -21.31 2.00 -3.45
N GLU A 81 -21.80 1.60 -2.30
CA GLU A 81 -20.98 1.30 -1.14
C GLU A 81 -20.05 0.11 -1.43
N LEU A 82 -18.75 0.35 -1.41
CA LEU A 82 -17.73 -0.66 -1.67
C LEU A 82 -17.25 -1.35 -0.41
N MET A 83 -17.19 -0.59 0.66
CA MET A 83 -16.71 -1.02 1.96
C MET A 83 -17.28 -0.14 3.07
N SER A 84 -17.51 -0.74 4.22
CA SER A 84 -17.95 -0.05 5.44
C SER A 84 -16.88 -0.14 6.52
N VAL A 85 -16.85 0.86 7.39
CA VAL A 85 -15.97 0.87 8.56
C VAL A 85 -16.53 -0.11 9.60
N VAL A 86 -15.72 -1.08 10.00
CA VAL A 86 -16.06 -1.97 11.14
C VAL A 86 -15.67 -1.27 12.44
N ARG A 87 -14.45 -0.68 12.49
CA ARG A 87 -13.97 0.09 13.63
C ARG A 87 -12.75 0.95 13.28
N HIS A 88 -12.54 1.97 14.08
CA HIS A 88 -11.30 2.70 14.18
C HIS A 88 -10.60 2.37 15.50
N ILE A 89 -9.27 2.24 15.45
CA ILE A 89 -8.43 2.12 16.64
C ILE A 89 -7.32 3.14 16.51
N SER A 90 -7.08 3.92 17.56
CA SER A 90 -6.05 4.96 17.55
C SER A 90 -4.98 4.70 18.61
N CYS A 91 -3.79 5.24 18.37
CA CYS A 91 -2.67 5.32 19.31
C CYS A 91 -1.80 6.56 18.99
N ASP A 92 -0.64 6.69 19.63
CA ASP A 92 0.26 7.83 19.44
C ASP A 92 -0.48 9.18 19.68
N ASP A 93 -1.19 9.34 20.78
CA ASP A 93 -2.04 10.50 21.10
C ASP A 93 -3.08 10.78 19.98
N ASP A 94 -3.74 9.73 19.50
CA ASP A 94 -4.74 9.75 18.42
C ASP A 94 -4.21 10.25 17.06
N THR A 95 -2.90 10.45 16.91
CA THR A 95 -2.29 10.87 15.65
C THR A 95 -2.07 9.70 14.66
N THR A 96 -2.19 8.46 15.12
CA THR A 96 -2.18 7.25 14.31
C THR A 96 -3.52 6.54 14.45
N ARG A 97 -4.23 6.35 13.33
CA ARG A 97 -5.55 5.71 13.27
C ARG A 97 -5.53 4.53 12.30
N LYS A 98 -5.76 3.33 12.81
CA LYS A 98 -6.03 2.14 12.02
C LYS A 98 -7.53 1.99 11.79
N THR A 99 -7.93 1.78 10.54
CA THR A 99 -9.31 1.51 10.15
C THR A 99 -9.41 0.07 9.66
N LEU A 100 -10.31 -0.70 10.28
CA LEU A 100 -10.73 -2.01 9.79
C LEU A 100 -11.95 -1.82 8.90
N TRP A 101 -11.85 -2.29 7.67
CA TRP A 101 -12.88 -2.22 6.64
C TRP A 101 -13.50 -3.58 6.38
N ARG A 102 -14.81 -3.60 6.20
CA ARG A 102 -15.56 -4.73 5.64
C ARG A 102 -15.88 -4.43 4.19
N LEU A 103 -15.36 -5.25 3.27
CA LEU A 103 -15.62 -5.16 1.85
C LEU A 103 -17.02 -5.68 1.52
N HIS A 104 -17.56 -5.35 0.34
CA HIS A 104 -18.91 -5.75 -0.11
C HIS A 104 -19.19 -7.26 -0.04
N ASP A 105 -18.14 -8.10 -0.10
CA ASP A 105 -18.22 -9.56 -0.01
C ASP A 105 -17.93 -10.11 1.39
N GLY A 106 -17.87 -9.23 2.40
CA GLY A 106 -17.61 -9.56 3.80
C GLY A 106 -16.14 -9.76 4.17
N LYS A 107 -15.20 -9.72 3.19
CA LYS A 107 -13.77 -9.79 3.48
C LYS A 107 -13.30 -8.53 4.19
N LEU A 108 -12.22 -8.66 4.96
CA LEU A 108 -11.68 -7.58 5.77
C LEU A 108 -10.35 -7.09 5.23
N VAL A 109 -10.13 -5.78 5.30
CA VAL A 109 -8.83 -5.16 5.04
C VAL A 109 -8.59 -4.03 6.03
N GLU A 110 -7.33 -3.63 6.17
CA GLU A 110 -6.95 -2.56 7.08
C GLU A 110 -6.18 -1.46 6.34
N SER A 111 -6.34 -0.23 6.80
CA SER A 111 -5.52 0.91 6.41
C SER A 111 -5.09 1.71 7.64
N VAL A 112 -3.98 2.45 7.54
CA VAL A 112 -3.44 3.21 8.68
C VAL A 112 -3.14 4.65 8.24
N LEU A 113 -3.77 5.61 8.90
CA LEU A 113 -3.50 7.04 8.75
C LEU A 113 -2.58 7.48 9.88
N MET A 114 -1.44 8.06 9.54
CA MET A 114 -0.40 8.49 10.48
C MET A 114 -0.10 9.96 10.28
N ARG A 115 -0.30 10.76 11.31
CA ARG A 115 0.06 12.17 11.32
C ARG A 115 1.36 12.38 12.07
N TYR A 116 2.34 12.94 11.37
CA TYR A 116 3.61 13.40 11.93
C TYR A 116 3.60 14.94 12.03
N PRO A 117 4.52 15.55 12.77
CA PRO A 117 4.58 17.01 12.86
C PRO A 117 4.73 17.72 11.51
N ASP A 118 5.44 17.09 10.55
CA ASP A 118 5.83 17.66 9.26
C ASP A 118 5.08 17.06 8.06
N ARG A 119 4.32 15.97 8.25
CA ARG A 119 3.66 15.25 7.16
C ARG A 119 2.50 14.40 7.64
N VAL A 120 1.63 14.03 6.70
CA VAL A 120 0.61 13.00 6.91
C VAL A 120 0.85 11.87 5.92
N THR A 121 0.87 10.64 6.41
CA THR A 121 1.09 9.42 5.64
C THR A 121 -0.11 8.48 5.76
N MET A 122 -0.55 7.92 4.64
CA MET A 122 -1.56 6.86 4.61
C MET A 122 -0.94 5.56 4.10
N CYS A 123 -0.99 4.52 4.92
CA CYS A 123 -0.66 3.15 4.55
C CYS A 123 -1.93 2.46 4.09
N ILE A 124 -1.93 1.95 2.86
CA ILE A 124 -3.10 1.37 2.21
C ILE A 124 -2.87 -0.06 1.78
N SER A 125 -3.96 -0.82 1.77
CA SER A 125 -4.00 -2.20 1.31
C SER A 125 -4.34 -2.29 -0.18
N SER A 126 -3.77 -3.30 -0.84
CA SER A 126 -4.00 -3.60 -2.26
C SER A 126 -4.69 -4.94 -2.50
N GLN A 127 -4.74 -5.81 -1.50
CA GLN A 127 -5.38 -7.12 -1.53
C GLN A 127 -6.05 -7.39 -0.18
N ALA A 128 -7.07 -8.21 -0.16
CA ALA A 128 -7.55 -8.89 1.05
C ALA A 128 -6.66 -10.14 1.21
N GLY A 129 -5.85 -10.14 2.29
CA GLY A 129 -4.78 -11.12 2.46
C GLY A 129 -3.57 -10.88 1.55
N CYS A 130 -2.64 -11.85 1.47
CA CYS A 130 -1.45 -11.77 0.62
C CYS A 130 -0.99 -13.16 0.21
N GLY A 131 -0.74 -13.37 -1.07
CA GLY A 131 -0.29 -14.66 -1.61
C GLY A 131 1.23 -14.89 -1.58
N MET A 132 2.00 -14.00 -0.96
CA MET A 132 3.48 -14.11 -0.94
C MET A 132 4.00 -15.00 0.18
N ASN A 133 3.17 -15.31 1.17
CA ASN A 133 3.45 -16.28 2.24
C ASN A 133 4.76 -16.03 3.00
N CYS A 134 5.11 -14.75 3.22
CA CYS A 134 6.26 -14.38 4.05
C CYS A 134 5.98 -14.75 5.51
N PRO A 135 6.77 -15.62 6.15
CA PRO A 135 6.44 -16.20 7.45
C PRO A 135 6.53 -15.22 8.64
N PHE A 136 7.18 -14.07 8.45
CA PHE A 136 7.26 -13.00 9.46
C PHE A 136 6.12 -11.97 9.35
N CYS A 137 5.21 -12.11 8.37
CA CYS A 137 4.13 -11.17 8.08
C CYS A 137 2.77 -11.80 8.36
N ALA A 138 1.96 -11.19 9.24
CA ALA A 138 0.64 -11.69 9.58
C ALA A 138 -0.28 -11.81 8.35
N THR A 139 -0.27 -10.81 7.47
CA THR A 139 -1.02 -10.85 6.21
C THR A 139 -0.58 -12.00 5.29
N GLY A 140 0.74 -12.26 5.22
CA GLY A 140 1.28 -13.35 4.40
C GLY A 140 0.86 -14.72 4.91
N GLN A 141 0.82 -14.91 6.23
CA GLN A 141 0.38 -16.15 6.86
C GLN A 141 -1.12 -16.43 6.66
N ALA A 142 -1.93 -15.39 6.52
CA ALA A 142 -3.38 -15.53 6.30
C ALA A 142 -3.72 -16.04 4.89
N GLY A 143 -2.82 -15.92 3.92
CA GLY A 143 -3.06 -16.26 2.52
C GLY A 143 -3.80 -15.15 1.77
N LEU A 144 -4.14 -15.42 0.50
CA LEU A 144 -4.81 -14.48 -0.39
C LEU A 144 -6.31 -14.80 -0.51
N ASP A 145 -7.15 -13.87 -0.15
CA ASP A 145 -8.59 -13.94 -0.43
C ASP A 145 -8.92 -13.40 -1.83
N ARG A 146 -8.57 -12.15 -2.12
CA ARG A 146 -8.75 -11.52 -3.44
C ARG A 146 -7.97 -10.20 -3.62
N ASN A 147 -7.89 -9.78 -4.85
CA ASN A 147 -7.42 -8.44 -5.20
C ASN A 147 -8.49 -7.39 -4.87
N LEU A 148 -8.06 -6.20 -4.41
CA LEU A 148 -8.92 -5.04 -4.33
C LEU A 148 -9.12 -4.42 -5.72
N SER A 149 -10.28 -3.79 -5.95
CA SER A 149 -10.50 -2.95 -7.12
C SER A 149 -9.73 -1.63 -7.01
N THR A 150 -9.60 -0.92 -8.12
CA THR A 150 -9.04 0.44 -8.10
C THR A 150 -9.82 1.34 -7.15
N ALA A 151 -11.15 1.24 -7.18
CA ALA A 151 -12.04 2.03 -6.34
C ALA A 151 -11.89 1.70 -4.85
N GLU A 152 -11.78 0.42 -4.47
CA GLU A 152 -11.53 0.02 -3.08
C GLU A 152 -10.18 0.51 -2.56
N ILE A 153 -9.14 0.53 -3.41
CA ILE A 153 -7.83 1.11 -3.05
C ILE A 153 -7.95 2.63 -2.84
N VAL A 154 -8.58 3.34 -3.77
CA VAL A 154 -8.75 4.80 -3.73
C VAL A 154 -9.66 5.22 -2.58
N HIS A 155 -10.69 4.44 -2.26
CA HIS A 155 -11.64 4.76 -1.19
C HIS A 155 -10.97 4.89 0.18
N GLN A 156 -9.98 4.05 0.49
CA GLN A 156 -9.20 4.16 1.73
C GLN A 156 -8.59 5.56 1.88
N ILE A 157 -8.11 6.13 0.77
CA ILE A 157 -7.46 7.44 0.74
C ILE A 157 -8.48 8.56 0.82
N VAL A 158 -9.58 8.46 0.09
CA VAL A 158 -10.70 9.44 0.14
C VAL A 158 -11.25 9.56 1.56
N ASP A 159 -11.42 8.44 2.26
CA ASP A 159 -11.84 8.43 3.67
C ASP A 159 -10.80 9.11 4.58
N GLY A 160 -9.52 8.78 4.42
CA GLY A 160 -8.45 9.45 5.17
C GLY A 160 -8.39 10.95 4.93
N MET A 161 -8.60 11.39 3.68
CA MET A 161 -8.66 12.82 3.34
C MET A 161 -9.90 13.50 3.95
N ARG A 162 -11.04 12.82 3.97
CA ARG A 162 -12.25 13.29 4.65
C ARG A 162 -11.99 13.46 6.14
N ALA A 163 -11.42 12.45 6.81
CA ALA A 163 -11.11 12.49 8.22
C ALA A 163 -10.15 13.65 8.61
N LEU A 164 -9.16 13.93 7.76
CA LEU A 164 -8.26 15.06 7.94
C LEU A 164 -8.95 16.40 7.75
N ARG A 165 -9.85 16.52 6.76
CA ARG A 165 -10.64 17.74 6.51
C ARG A 165 -11.58 18.03 7.68
N ASP A 166 -12.24 17.00 8.18
CA ASP A 166 -13.28 17.10 9.22
C ASP A 166 -12.67 17.17 10.63
N GLY A 167 -11.33 17.11 10.75
CA GLY A 167 -10.62 17.23 12.03
C GLY A 167 -10.75 16.01 12.95
N GLU A 168 -11.07 14.85 12.40
CA GLU A 168 -11.21 13.60 13.16
C GLU A 168 -9.85 13.05 13.67
N VAL A 169 -8.74 13.59 13.17
CA VAL A 169 -7.38 13.29 13.66
C VAL A 169 -6.79 14.56 14.26
N PRO A 170 -6.27 14.53 15.49
CA PRO A 170 -5.75 15.70 16.20
C PRO A 170 -4.71 16.49 15.41
N GLY A 171 -4.68 17.82 15.66
CA GLY A 171 -3.74 18.75 15.02
C GLY A 171 -4.36 19.63 13.92
N GLY A 172 -5.69 19.62 13.77
CA GLY A 172 -6.45 20.45 12.82
C GLY A 172 -6.39 19.93 11.37
N PRO A 173 -7.03 20.61 10.42
CA PRO A 173 -7.02 20.23 9.02
C PRO A 173 -5.60 20.12 8.47
N ALA A 174 -5.32 19.05 7.72
CA ALA A 174 -4.03 18.81 7.11
C ALA A 174 -4.18 18.18 5.74
N ARG A 175 -3.19 18.38 4.89
CA ARG A 175 -3.13 17.73 3.57
C ARG A 175 -2.42 16.38 3.69
N LEU A 176 -3.01 15.34 3.11
CA LEU A 176 -2.34 14.08 2.92
C LEU A 176 -1.15 14.27 1.95
N SER A 177 0.07 13.98 2.41
CA SER A 177 1.30 14.24 1.66
C SER A 177 1.99 12.97 1.15
N ASN A 178 1.81 11.84 1.86
CA ASN A 178 2.43 10.58 1.50
C ASN A 178 1.41 9.43 1.48
N ILE A 179 1.53 8.58 0.47
CA ILE A 179 0.76 7.33 0.36
C ILE A 179 1.75 6.21 0.18
N VAL A 180 1.62 5.16 0.98
CA VAL A 180 2.47 3.97 0.89
C VAL A 180 1.60 2.73 0.71
N PHE A 181 1.85 1.99 -0.37
CA PHE A 181 1.24 0.68 -0.62
C PHE A 181 2.02 -0.38 0.18
N MET A 182 1.94 -0.30 1.50
CA MET A 182 2.64 -1.16 2.46
C MET A 182 1.67 -1.79 3.47
N GLY A 183 0.38 -1.74 3.20
CA GLY A 183 -0.66 -2.44 3.95
C GLY A 183 -0.76 -3.91 3.52
N MET A 184 -1.98 -4.44 3.48
CA MET A 184 -2.20 -5.83 3.10
C MET A 184 -2.05 -6.06 1.61
N GLY A 185 -1.31 -7.12 1.24
CA GLY A 185 -1.13 -7.59 -0.13
C GLY A 185 0.18 -7.19 -0.78
N GLU A 186 0.49 -7.87 -1.90
CA GLU A 186 1.58 -7.51 -2.82
C GLU A 186 1.03 -6.62 -3.94
N PRO A 187 1.38 -5.32 -3.96
CA PRO A 187 0.81 -4.39 -4.93
C PRO A 187 1.02 -4.80 -6.39
N LEU A 188 2.20 -5.30 -6.73
CA LEU A 188 2.49 -5.67 -8.11
C LEU A 188 1.87 -7.01 -8.54
N ALA A 189 1.33 -7.82 -7.62
CA ALA A 189 0.45 -8.94 -7.94
C ALA A 189 -0.96 -8.47 -8.34
N ASN A 190 -1.39 -7.29 -7.86
CA ASN A 190 -2.63 -6.62 -8.27
C ASN A 190 -2.38 -5.49 -9.28
N TYR A 191 -1.50 -5.72 -10.23
CA TYR A 191 -0.87 -4.73 -11.09
C TYR A 191 -1.84 -3.71 -11.71
N LYS A 192 -2.83 -4.20 -12.48
CA LYS A 192 -3.76 -3.33 -13.23
C LYS A 192 -4.53 -2.38 -12.31
N ARG A 193 -4.97 -2.87 -11.15
CA ARG A 193 -5.75 -2.09 -10.19
C ARG A 193 -4.89 -1.08 -9.45
N VAL A 194 -3.66 -1.46 -9.09
CA VAL A 194 -2.68 -0.55 -8.46
C VAL A 194 -2.26 0.55 -9.43
N VAL A 195 -1.96 0.24 -10.68
CA VAL A 195 -1.67 1.26 -11.72
C VAL A 195 -2.88 2.19 -11.91
N GLY A 196 -4.09 1.64 -11.96
CA GLY A 196 -5.33 2.43 -12.00
C GLY A 196 -5.46 3.35 -10.80
N ALA A 197 -5.18 2.85 -9.59
CA ALA A 197 -5.20 3.65 -8.37
C ALA A 197 -4.17 4.79 -8.42
N VAL A 198 -2.90 4.50 -8.78
CA VAL A 198 -1.87 5.54 -8.93
C VAL A 198 -2.33 6.65 -9.89
N ARG A 199 -2.98 6.30 -11.01
CA ARG A 199 -3.55 7.29 -11.92
C ARG A 199 -4.63 8.13 -11.24
N ARG A 200 -5.64 7.50 -10.59
CA ARG A 200 -6.71 8.23 -9.87
C ARG A 200 -6.16 9.12 -8.76
N LEU A 201 -5.09 8.71 -8.09
CA LEU A 201 -4.44 9.51 -7.07
C LEU A 201 -3.76 10.75 -7.66
N THR A 202 -3.22 10.66 -8.87
CA THR A 202 -2.37 11.69 -9.48
C THR A 202 -3.04 12.47 -10.61
N ASP A 203 -4.15 11.99 -11.15
CA ASP A 203 -4.95 12.75 -12.11
C ASP A 203 -5.37 14.09 -11.49
N PRO A 204 -5.37 15.17 -12.25
CA PRO A 204 -5.82 16.48 -11.76
C PRO A 204 -7.27 16.44 -11.27
N GLU A 205 -7.60 17.26 -10.28
CA GLU A 205 -8.98 17.48 -9.88
C GLU A 205 -9.79 18.08 -11.04
N PRO A 206 -11.03 17.65 -11.23
CA PRO A 206 -11.80 16.69 -10.43
C PRO A 206 -11.71 15.24 -10.93
N ASP A 207 -10.85 14.92 -11.89
CA ASP A 207 -10.76 13.59 -12.47
C ASP A 207 -10.04 12.58 -11.53
N GLY A 208 -9.24 13.09 -10.61
CA GLY A 208 -8.56 12.37 -9.55
C GLY A 208 -8.32 13.26 -8.33
N LEU A 209 -7.41 12.83 -7.44
CA LEU A 209 -7.12 13.52 -6.17
C LEU A 209 -6.03 14.60 -6.30
N GLY A 210 -5.42 14.80 -7.46
CA GLY A 210 -4.38 15.80 -7.69
C GLY A 210 -3.13 15.64 -6.84
N LEU A 211 -2.84 14.44 -6.33
CA LEU A 211 -1.70 14.18 -5.47
C LEU A 211 -0.39 14.08 -6.26
N SER A 212 0.70 14.51 -5.63
CA SER A 212 2.02 14.40 -6.26
C SER A 212 2.48 12.95 -6.33
N GLN A 213 2.88 12.48 -7.51
CA GLN A 213 3.50 11.16 -7.68
C GLN A 213 4.72 10.96 -6.76
N ARG A 214 5.43 12.04 -6.41
CA ARG A 214 6.61 11.99 -5.53
C ARG A 214 6.27 11.60 -4.09
N GLY A 215 5.04 11.81 -3.66
CA GLY A 215 4.52 11.40 -2.35
C GLY A 215 4.02 9.96 -2.34
N ILE A 216 3.99 9.26 -3.48
CA ILE A 216 3.49 7.88 -3.56
C ILE A 216 4.66 6.91 -3.56
N THR A 217 4.59 5.89 -2.70
CA THR A 217 5.53 4.77 -2.65
C THR A 217 4.77 3.47 -2.94
N VAL A 218 5.23 2.74 -3.95
CA VAL A 218 4.74 1.40 -4.25
C VAL A 218 5.78 0.40 -3.78
N SER A 219 5.40 -0.51 -2.87
CA SER A 219 6.29 -1.57 -2.40
C SER A 219 6.11 -2.85 -3.22
N THR A 220 7.13 -3.69 -3.19
CA THR A 220 7.09 -5.03 -3.78
C THR A 220 8.12 -5.94 -3.13
N VAL A 221 7.79 -7.21 -3.01
CA VAL A 221 8.74 -8.26 -2.61
C VAL A 221 9.67 -8.71 -3.76
N GLY A 222 9.50 -8.13 -4.98
CA GLY A 222 10.38 -8.41 -6.11
C GLY A 222 9.77 -9.27 -7.21
N LEU A 223 8.55 -8.95 -7.62
CA LEU A 223 7.93 -9.55 -8.83
C LEU A 223 8.56 -8.93 -10.08
N VAL A 224 9.75 -9.44 -10.47
CA VAL A 224 10.61 -8.84 -11.50
C VAL A 224 9.87 -8.46 -12.79
N PRO A 225 9.05 -9.32 -13.42
CA PRO A 225 8.34 -8.92 -14.64
C PRO A 225 7.36 -7.75 -14.43
N ALA A 226 6.74 -7.67 -13.24
CA ALA A 226 5.84 -6.57 -12.91
C ALA A 226 6.60 -5.29 -12.55
N MET A 227 7.79 -5.39 -11.94
CA MET A 227 8.67 -4.24 -11.68
C MET A 227 9.12 -3.59 -13.00
N LEU A 228 9.54 -4.38 -13.98
CA LEU A 228 9.95 -3.90 -15.31
C LEU A 228 8.79 -3.20 -16.03
N ARG A 229 7.60 -3.81 -16.01
CA ARG A 229 6.39 -3.17 -16.55
C ARG A 229 6.07 -1.86 -15.83
N PHE A 230 6.24 -1.82 -14.50
CA PHE A 230 5.99 -0.59 -13.73
C PHE A 230 6.99 0.52 -14.04
N ALA A 231 8.23 0.16 -14.40
CA ALA A 231 9.23 1.09 -14.91
C ALA A 231 8.81 1.75 -16.24
N ASP A 232 8.08 1.00 -17.09
CA ASP A 232 7.58 1.49 -18.39
C ASP A 232 6.32 2.36 -18.30
N GLU A 233 5.62 2.38 -17.16
CA GLU A 233 4.45 3.25 -16.95
C GLU A 233 4.81 4.75 -16.88
N GLY A 234 6.09 5.10 -16.73
CA GLY A 234 6.57 6.47 -16.68
C GLY A 234 6.26 7.23 -15.39
N PHE A 235 5.76 6.57 -14.36
CA PHE A 235 5.48 7.18 -13.07
C PHE A 235 6.74 7.70 -12.36
N LYS A 236 6.57 8.79 -11.59
CA LYS A 236 7.60 9.34 -10.71
C LYS A 236 7.40 8.96 -9.24
N CYS A 237 6.71 7.85 -8.99
CA CYS A 237 6.54 7.27 -7.66
C CYS A 237 7.88 6.76 -7.11
N ARG A 238 7.95 6.53 -5.81
CA ARG A 238 9.06 5.79 -5.22
C ARG A 238 8.78 4.29 -5.33
N LEU A 239 9.76 3.50 -5.74
CA LEU A 239 9.71 2.05 -5.60
C LEU A 239 10.40 1.66 -4.29
N ALA A 240 9.73 0.83 -3.49
CA ALA A 240 10.28 0.24 -2.29
C ALA A 240 10.38 -1.27 -2.48
N VAL A 241 11.59 -1.82 -2.36
CA VAL A 241 11.84 -3.26 -2.50
C VAL A 241 11.97 -3.88 -1.12
N SER A 242 11.04 -4.73 -0.77
CA SER A 242 11.06 -5.55 0.45
C SER A 242 12.07 -6.69 0.27
N LEU A 243 13.33 -6.43 0.61
CA LEU A 243 14.43 -7.36 0.35
C LEU A 243 14.62 -8.37 1.47
N HIS A 244 14.75 -7.90 2.71
CA HIS A 244 14.82 -8.63 3.98
C HIS A 244 16.00 -9.61 4.17
N ALA A 245 16.74 -9.95 3.11
CA ALA A 245 18.02 -10.64 3.14
C ALA A 245 18.86 -10.29 1.91
N PRO A 246 20.20 -10.15 2.02
CA PRO A 246 21.06 -9.84 0.90
C PRO A 246 21.56 -11.09 0.17
N ASP A 247 21.37 -12.27 0.73
CA ASP A 247 21.75 -13.57 0.18
C ASP A 247 20.49 -14.41 -0.15
N ASP A 248 20.60 -15.20 -1.21
CA ASP A 248 19.47 -15.99 -1.71
C ASP A 248 19.08 -17.13 -0.77
N GLU A 249 20.04 -17.73 -0.07
CA GLU A 249 19.81 -18.85 0.83
C GLU A 249 18.83 -18.46 1.95
N LEU A 250 19.11 -17.36 2.63
CA LEU A 250 18.19 -16.86 3.65
C LEU A 250 16.93 -16.28 3.04
N ARG A 251 17.04 -15.55 1.93
CA ARG A 251 15.89 -14.92 1.32
C ARG A 251 14.84 -15.92 0.82
N ASP A 252 15.26 -17.10 0.33
CA ASP A 252 14.34 -18.17 -0.06
C ASP A 252 13.43 -18.60 1.11
N THR A 253 13.91 -18.49 2.35
CA THR A 253 13.15 -18.84 3.56
C THR A 253 12.27 -17.70 4.07
N LEU A 254 12.72 -16.45 3.96
CA LEU A 254 11.99 -15.27 4.47
C LEU A 254 10.99 -14.71 3.46
N VAL A 255 11.34 -14.76 2.19
CA VAL A 255 10.56 -14.20 1.10
C VAL A 255 10.43 -15.24 -0.01
N PRO A 256 9.45 -16.16 0.07
CA PRO A 256 9.36 -17.34 -0.79
C PRO A 256 9.40 -17.07 -2.30
N VAL A 257 8.98 -15.86 -2.73
CA VAL A 257 9.07 -15.46 -4.15
C VAL A 257 10.50 -15.41 -4.67
N ASN A 258 11.52 -15.36 -3.80
CA ASN A 258 12.93 -15.44 -4.17
C ASN A 258 13.31 -16.76 -4.85
N THR A 259 12.53 -17.82 -4.64
CA THR A 259 12.70 -19.07 -5.38
C THR A 259 12.46 -18.91 -6.90
N ARG A 260 11.74 -17.86 -7.31
CA ARG A 260 11.47 -17.52 -8.71
C ARG A 260 12.39 -16.44 -9.26
N TRP A 261 12.70 -15.41 -8.45
CA TRP A 261 13.54 -14.28 -8.84
C TRP A 261 14.53 -13.99 -7.72
N LYS A 262 15.80 -14.22 -8.02
CA LYS A 262 16.90 -14.11 -7.07
C LYS A 262 17.24 -12.65 -6.72
N VAL A 263 17.93 -12.43 -5.61
CA VAL A 263 18.33 -11.10 -5.12
C VAL A 263 18.90 -10.23 -6.25
N ARG A 264 19.76 -10.80 -7.08
CA ARG A 264 20.40 -10.05 -8.17
C ARG A 264 19.38 -9.56 -9.21
N GLU A 265 18.47 -10.43 -9.65
CA GLU A 265 17.43 -10.09 -10.62
C GLU A 265 16.49 -9.01 -10.09
N VAL A 266 16.11 -9.10 -8.80
CA VAL A 266 15.26 -8.11 -8.14
C VAL A 266 15.96 -6.76 -8.06
N LEU A 267 17.24 -6.73 -7.70
CA LEU A 267 18.03 -5.50 -7.65
C LEU A 267 18.23 -4.90 -9.04
N ASP A 268 18.53 -5.72 -10.06
CA ASP A 268 18.71 -5.23 -11.43
C ASP A 268 17.41 -4.60 -11.97
N ALA A 269 16.23 -5.19 -11.71
CA ALA A 269 14.94 -4.57 -12.04
C ALA A 269 14.68 -3.27 -11.26
N ALA A 270 15.13 -3.19 -10.01
CA ALA A 270 15.03 -1.98 -9.21
C ALA A 270 15.91 -0.84 -9.77
N TRP A 271 17.10 -1.17 -10.29
CA TRP A 271 17.98 -0.19 -10.93
C TRP A 271 17.40 0.30 -12.26
N GLU A 272 16.82 -0.57 -13.06
CA GLU A 272 16.10 -0.17 -14.27
C GLU A 272 14.95 0.80 -13.96
N TYR A 273 14.18 0.52 -12.91
CA TYR A 273 13.16 1.47 -12.43
C TYR A 273 13.77 2.81 -12.03
N ALA A 274 14.89 2.80 -11.28
CA ALA A 274 15.57 4.02 -10.84
C ALA A 274 16.04 4.90 -12.02
N GLU A 275 16.54 4.29 -13.08
CA GLU A 275 16.99 4.97 -14.30
C GLU A 275 15.81 5.58 -15.05
N LYS A 276 14.76 4.79 -15.35
CA LYS A 276 13.58 5.25 -16.10
C LYS A 276 12.76 6.30 -15.35
N SER A 277 12.57 6.11 -14.05
CA SER A 277 11.79 7.04 -13.24
C SER A 277 12.57 8.29 -12.82
N GLY A 278 13.91 8.24 -12.79
CA GLY A 278 14.76 9.24 -12.17
C GLY A 278 14.60 9.32 -10.66
N ARG A 279 14.05 8.28 -10.01
CA ARG A 279 13.78 8.24 -8.57
C ARG A 279 14.75 7.32 -7.83
N ARG A 280 15.05 7.68 -6.58
CA ARG A 280 15.79 6.81 -5.67
C ARG A 280 14.91 5.64 -5.25
N VAL A 281 15.45 4.41 -5.31
CA VAL A 281 14.81 3.22 -4.77
C VAL A 281 14.99 3.17 -3.26
N SER A 282 14.00 2.64 -2.54
CA SER A 282 14.10 2.29 -1.13
C SER A 282 14.24 0.77 -1.00
N ILE A 283 15.19 0.31 -0.18
CA ILE A 283 15.28 -1.09 0.23
C ILE A 283 14.69 -1.19 1.63
N GLU A 284 13.61 -1.92 1.76
CA GLU A 284 12.97 -2.21 3.04
C GLU A 284 13.56 -3.52 3.60
N TYR A 285 13.99 -3.49 4.84
CA TYR A 285 14.65 -4.62 5.48
C TYR A 285 14.12 -4.79 6.91
N ALA A 286 13.25 -5.78 7.11
CA ALA A 286 12.82 -6.17 8.45
C ALA A 286 13.99 -6.81 9.19
N LEU A 287 14.40 -6.22 10.29
CA LEU A 287 15.56 -6.65 11.06
C LEU A 287 15.11 -7.65 12.13
N ILE A 288 15.49 -8.92 11.98
CA ILE A 288 15.01 -10.06 12.75
C ILE A 288 16.19 -10.63 13.56
N ARG A 289 16.04 -10.67 14.90
CA ARG A 289 17.06 -11.15 15.83
C ARG A 289 17.57 -12.53 15.46
N ASP A 290 18.91 -12.68 15.43
CA ASP A 290 19.65 -13.93 15.20
C ASP A 290 19.34 -14.61 13.83
N ILE A 291 18.56 -13.93 12.94
CA ILE A 291 18.15 -14.47 11.64
C ILE A 291 18.85 -13.73 10.50
N ASN A 292 18.68 -12.41 10.41
CA ASN A 292 19.19 -11.61 9.30
C ASN A 292 19.94 -10.33 9.73
N ASP A 293 20.20 -10.17 11.04
CA ASP A 293 20.76 -8.96 11.67
C ASP A 293 22.29 -9.02 11.88
N GLN A 294 22.97 -10.05 11.38
CA GLN A 294 24.41 -10.16 11.53
C GLN A 294 25.15 -9.10 10.73
N ALA A 295 26.19 -8.48 11.32
CA ALA A 295 26.98 -7.42 10.69
C ALA A 295 27.55 -7.78 9.31
N TRP A 296 27.92 -9.07 9.09
CA TRP A 296 28.41 -9.51 7.78
C TRP A 296 27.33 -9.44 6.68
N ARG A 297 26.03 -9.62 7.03
CA ARG A 297 24.92 -9.40 6.10
C ARG A 297 24.74 -7.91 5.80
N GLY A 298 24.94 -7.05 6.80
CA GLY A 298 24.98 -5.60 6.59
C GLY A 298 26.09 -5.20 5.62
N ASP A 299 27.28 -5.78 5.77
CA ASP A 299 28.41 -5.57 4.85
C ASP A 299 28.10 -6.09 3.43
N LEU A 300 27.52 -7.29 3.30
CA LEU A 300 27.10 -7.84 2.01
C LEU A 300 26.04 -6.93 1.34
N LEU A 301 25.04 -6.47 2.10
CA LEU A 301 24.03 -5.54 1.59
C LEU A 301 24.67 -4.24 1.12
N GLY A 302 25.57 -3.67 1.94
CA GLY A 302 26.31 -2.46 1.59
C GLY A 302 27.11 -2.60 0.28
N ARG A 303 27.80 -3.73 0.09
CA ARG A 303 28.50 -4.04 -1.17
C ARG A 303 27.58 -4.11 -2.37
N LEU A 304 26.44 -4.79 -2.26
CA LEU A 304 25.44 -4.91 -3.34
C LEU A 304 24.85 -3.56 -3.76
N LEU A 305 24.75 -2.62 -2.82
CA LEU A 305 24.08 -1.33 -3.02
C LEU A 305 25.07 -0.18 -3.28
N LYS A 306 26.37 -0.39 -3.11
CA LYS A 306 27.41 0.62 -3.29
C LYS A 306 27.32 1.32 -4.64
N GLY A 307 27.34 2.66 -4.64
CA GLY A 307 27.30 3.48 -5.85
C GLY A 307 25.92 3.55 -6.52
N LYS A 308 24.91 2.92 -5.96
CA LYS A 308 23.54 2.96 -6.48
C LYS A 308 22.72 4.11 -5.86
N ARG A 309 21.72 4.56 -6.59
CA ARG A 309 20.80 5.60 -6.14
C ARG A 309 19.72 5.00 -5.24
N VAL A 310 20.09 4.67 -4.03
CA VAL A 310 19.33 3.86 -3.09
C VAL A 310 19.31 4.47 -1.69
N HIS A 311 18.36 4.05 -0.88
CA HIS A 311 18.27 4.25 0.56
C HIS A 311 17.82 2.96 1.23
N VAL A 312 18.45 2.57 2.32
CA VAL A 312 18.03 1.42 3.12
C VAL A 312 17.18 1.91 4.28
N ASN A 313 16.01 1.33 4.43
CA ASN A 313 15.10 1.56 5.53
C ASN A 313 15.01 0.28 6.36
N LEU A 314 15.67 0.28 7.52
CA LEU A 314 15.63 -0.82 8.45
C LEU A 314 14.36 -0.72 9.32
N ILE A 315 13.65 -1.81 9.43
CA ILE A 315 12.41 -1.90 10.18
C ILE A 315 12.64 -2.91 11.31
N PRO A 316 12.78 -2.47 12.58
CA PRO A 316 12.77 -3.41 13.69
C PRO A 316 11.54 -4.30 13.56
N LEU A 317 11.71 -5.62 13.67
CA LEU A 317 10.59 -6.55 13.47
C LEU A 317 9.48 -6.27 14.48
N ASN A 318 8.29 -6.01 13.97
CA ASN A 318 7.12 -5.87 14.82
C ASN A 318 6.61 -7.26 15.25
N PRO A 319 6.21 -7.44 16.51
CA PRO A 319 5.62 -8.68 16.94
C PRO A 319 4.38 -9.03 16.11
N THR A 320 4.29 -10.27 15.65
CA THR A 320 3.09 -10.78 14.98
C THR A 320 2.52 -11.95 15.75
N PRO A 321 1.20 -12.10 15.85
CA PRO A 321 0.59 -13.19 16.61
C PRO A 321 1.11 -14.56 16.13
N GLY A 322 1.56 -15.38 17.07
CA GLY A 322 2.10 -16.72 16.77
C GLY A 322 3.51 -16.76 16.21
N SER A 323 4.16 -15.62 15.97
CA SER A 323 5.55 -15.58 15.54
C SER A 323 6.51 -15.77 16.71
N LYS A 324 7.51 -16.65 16.50
CA LYS A 324 8.64 -16.82 17.42
C LYS A 324 9.75 -15.77 17.22
N TRP A 325 9.67 -14.96 16.20
CA TRP A 325 10.70 -13.98 15.82
C TRP A 325 10.50 -12.66 16.54
N THR A 326 11.62 -12.02 16.87
CA THR A 326 11.65 -10.75 17.61
C THR A 326 12.56 -9.75 16.92
N ALA A 327 12.46 -8.47 17.30
CA ALA A 327 13.37 -7.44 16.84
C ALA A 327 14.81 -7.72 17.29
N SER A 328 15.77 -7.22 16.51
CA SER A 328 17.20 -7.27 16.83
C SER A 328 17.53 -6.61 18.15
N ARG A 329 18.64 -7.02 18.76
CA ARG A 329 19.21 -6.32 19.90
C ARG A 329 19.77 -4.96 19.44
N PRO A 330 19.75 -3.94 20.30
CA PRO A 330 20.29 -2.62 19.92
C PRO A 330 21.76 -2.63 19.48
N GLU A 331 22.57 -3.51 20.03
CA GLU A 331 23.98 -3.69 19.62
C GLU A 331 24.10 -4.27 18.22
N ASP A 332 23.31 -5.29 17.89
CA ASP A 332 23.30 -5.94 16.57
C ASP A 332 22.77 -4.98 15.50
N GLU A 333 21.71 -4.24 15.82
CA GLU A 333 21.15 -3.19 14.94
C GLU A 333 22.22 -2.12 14.64
N ARG A 334 22.92 -1.60 15.66
CA ARG A 334 23.99 -0.61 15.45
C ARG A 334 25.12 -1.16 14.59
N ALA A 335 25.55 -2.42 14.84
CA ALA A 335 26.58 -3.06 14.04
C ALA A 335 26.13 -3.25 12.58
N PHE A 336 24.89 -3.62 12.34
CA PHE A 336 24.32 -3.78 11.02
C PHE A 336 24.25 -2.43 10.27
N VAL A 337 23.78 -1.36 10.93
CA VAL A 337 23.76 0.01 10.40
C VAL A 337 25.18 0.46 10.01
N ALA A 338 26.16 0.28 10.91
CA ALA A 338 27.55 0.67 10.68
C ALA A 338 28.14 -0.08 9.47
N ALA A 339 27.86 -1.37 9.34
CA ALA A 339 28.34 -2.19 8.22
C ALA A 339 27.80 -1.70 6.87
N ILE A 340 26.52 -1.33 6.77
CA ILE A 340 25.95 -0.74 5.55
C ILE A 340 26.56 0.62 5.26
N ALA A 341 26.64 1.48 6.28
CA ALA A 341 27.12 2.86 6.16
C ALA A 341 28.60 2.93 5.71
N ALA A 342 29.43 1.95 6.07
CA ALA A 342 30.83 1.83 5.66
C ALA A 342 31.00 1.77 4.11
N HIS A 343 29.96 1.38 3.38
CA HIS A 343 29.92 1.38 1.91
C HIS A 343 29.38 2.70 1.30
N GLY A 344 29.11 3.72 2.12
CA GLY A 344 28.53 4.99 1.68
C GLY A 344 27.04 4.89 1.29
N VAL A 345 26.35 3.86 1.73
CA VAL A 345 24.91 3.65 1.47
C VAL A 345 24.12 4.34 2.58
N PRO A 346 23.22 5.28 2.26
CA PRO A 346 22.34 5.91 3.25
C PRO A 346 21.40 4.89 3.87
N VAL A 347 21.39 4.85 5.20
CA VAL A 347 20.56 3.92 5.99
C VAL A 347 19.86 4.66 7.12
N THR A 348 18.61 4.31 7.39
CA THR A 348 17.86 4.77 8.56
C THR A 348 17.15 3.61 9.22
N VAL A 349 17.05 3.64 10.54
CA VAL A 349 16.16 2.79 11.31
C VAL A 349 14.82 3.51 11.41
N ARG A 350 13.73 2.83 11.09
CA ARG A 350 12.38 3.39 11.09
C ARG A 350 11.89 3.52 12.53
N ASP A 351 11.40 4.71 12.85
CA ASP A 351 10.52 4.89 14.01
C ASP A 351 9.17 4.24 13.72
N THR A 352 8.83 3.21 14.49
CA THR A 352 7.64 2.39 14.25
C THR A 352 6.45 2.99 15.01
N ARG A 353 5.44 3.41 14.27
CA ARG A 353 4.14 3.85 14.80
C ARG A 353 3.09 2.76 14.66
N GLY A 354 2.08 2.81 15.53
CA GLY A 354 0.94 1.92 15.43
C GLY A 354 1.18 0.50 15.96
N GLN A 355 2.29 0.22 16.63
CA GLN A 355 2.59 -1.10 17.20
C GLN A 355 1.52 -1.58 18.18
N GLU A 356 1.06 -0.70 19.06
CA GLU A 356 0.10 -1.00 20.13
C GLU A 356 -1.28 -1.41 19.61
N ILE A 357 -1.59 -1.00 18.38
CA ILE A 357 -2.88 -1.30 17.73
C ILE A 357 -2.74 -2.32 16.58
N ASP A 358 -1.64 -3.08 16.53
CA ASP A 358 -1.32 -3.98 15.42
C ASP A 358 -1.41 -3.27 14.04
N GLY A 359 -1.02 -2.00 13.99
CA GLY A 359 -1.07 -1.16 12.78
C GLY A 359 0.27 -1.00 12.08
N ALA A 360 1.35 -1.53 12.64
CA ALA A 360 2.69 -1.42 12.06
C ALA A 360 2.91 -2.41 10.91
N CYS A 361 3.99 -2.19 10.15
CA CYS A 361 4.34 -3.05 9.01
C CYS A 361 4.45 -4.53 9.44
N GLY A 362 3.78 -5.41 8.70
CA GLY A 362 3.73 -6.85 8.95
C GLY A 362 2.67 -7.31 9.96
N GLN A 363 2.05 -6.40 10.72
CA GLN A 363 1.07 -6.74 11.76
C GLN A 363 -0.38 -6.84 11.27
N LEU A 364 -0.72 -6.22 10.13
CA LEU A 364 -2.10 -6.18 9.63
C LEU A 364 -2.62 -7.60 9.36
N ALA A 365 -3.65 -7.98 10.10
CA ALA A 365 -4.23 -9.32 10.06
C ALA A 365 -5.72 -9.32 9.68
N ALA A 366 -6.36 -8.14 9.64
CA ALA A 366 -7.78 -7.95 9.32
C ALA A 366 -8.71 -8.92 10.06
N ALA A 367 -8.52 -9.05 11.36
CA ALA A 367 -9.34 -9.91 12.21
C ALA A 367 -10.32 -9.08 13.04
N GLU A 368 -11.56 -9.56 13.13
CA GLU A 368 -12.49 -9.10 14.17
C GLU A 368 -12.10 -9.80 15.48
N ARG A 369 -11.39 -9.09 16.35
CA ARG A 369 -11.07 -9.53 17.71
C ARG A 369 -11.79 -8.67 18.72
#